data_13aa69414c03ccd51a7cd30d4eef9149
#
_entry.id   13aa69414c03ccd51a7cd30d4eef9149
#
_cell.length_a   1.000
_cell.length_b   1.000
_cell.length_c   1.000
_cell.angle_alpha   90.00
_cell.angle_beta   90.00
_cell.angle_gamma   90.00
#
_symmetry.space_group_name_H-M   'P 1'
#
loop_
_entity.id
_entity.type
_entity.pdbx_description
1 polymer ?
#
loop_
_entity_poly.entity_id
_entity_poly.type
_entity_poly.pdbx_seq_one_letter_code
_entity_poly.pdbx_strand_id
1 'polypeptide(L)'
;MTVAALTLFAVYLVVGFGVRTVVQVRRTGDSGWRGISGRPGTREWWAGAAFAAALVAGVLGPVTATFGLDPIDSLTTPLVQIVASGTAAVGITGTFLTQVAMGSSWRIGVGETETETTDLVTDGPFAVVRNPIFSAMAVTGAGLAFMVPNIVALLGLALLLVALQLQVRVVEEPYLRRMHGASYVEYQAAVGRFLPWLGRQRRSLKTGA
;
A
#
# COMPACT_ATOMS: atom_id res chain seq x y z
N MET A 1 -7.50 18.18 15.61
CA MET A 1 -7.19 16.92 14.89
C MET A 1 -6.43 17.15 13.58
N THR A 2 -6.71 18.21 12.84
CA THR A 2 -6.11 18.48 11.52
C THR A 2 -4.58 18.51 11.55
N VAL A 3 -3.96 19.27 12.49
CA VAL A 3 -2.50 19.30 12.64
C VAL A 3 -1.92 17.92 12.94
N ALA A 4 -2.57 17.15 13.83
CA ALA A 4 -2.14 15.80 14.17
C ALA A 4 -2.21 14.85 12.94
N ALA A 5 -3.27 14.93 12.12
CA ALA A 5 -3.40 14.15 10.91
C ALA A 5 -2.31 14.51 9.88
N LEU A 6 -2.03 15.81 9.67
CA LEU A 6 -0.94 16.25 8.79
C LEU A 6 0.42 15.80 9.30
N THR A 7 0.66 15.86 10.62
CA THR A 7 1.91 15.40 11.23
C THR A 7 2.08 13.89 11.03
N LEU A 8 1.05 13.09 11.31
CA LEU A 8 1.11 11.63 11.10
C LEU A 8 1.27 11.28 9.62
N PHE A 9 0.64 12.02 8.71
CA PHE A 9 0.84 11.83 7.28
C PHE A 9 2.28 12.14 6.86
N ALA A 10 2.85 13.24 7.35
CA ALA A 10 4.25 13.57 7.09
C ALA A 10 5.20 12.50 7.67
N VAL A 11 4.97 12.04 8.90
CA VAL A 11 5.72 10.92 9.49
C VAL A 11 5.60 9.67 8.64
N TYR A 12 4.40 9.33 8.17
CA TYR A 12 4.18 8.20 7.27
C TYR A 12 5.02 8.29 5.99
N LEU A 13 5.02 9.45 5.31
CA LEU A 13 5.81 9.66 4.09
C LEU A 13 7.31 9.58 4.37
N VAL A 14 7.78 10.23 5.43
CA VAL A 14 9.19 10.23 5.80
C VAL A 14 9.66 8.82 6.16
N VAL A 15 8.92 8.10 6.99
CA VAL A 15 9.31 6.75 7.43
C VAL A 15 9.14 5.72 6.32
N GLY A 16 7.97 5.71 5.68
CA GLY A 16 7.61 4.69 4.68
C GLY A 16 8.36 4.83 3.35
N PHE A 17 8.71 6.05 2.96
CA PHE A 17 9.40 6.31 1.70
C PHE A 17 10.82 6.84 1.89
N GLY A 18 11.02 7.87 2.73
CA GLY A 18 12.33 8.50 2.92
C GLY A 18 13.31 7.59 3.63
N VAL A 19 13.03 7.25 4.90
CA VAL A 19 13.94 6.41 5.72
C VAL A 19 14.15 5.05 5.05
N ARG A 20 13.08 4.46 4.51
CA ARG A 20 13.17 3.16 3.86
C ARG A 20 14.04 3.19 2.59
N THR A 21 13.93 4.23 1.77
CA THR A 21 14.83 4.44 0.62
C THR A 21 16.29 4.58 1.05
N VAL A 22 16.57 5.38 2.08
CA VAL A 22 17.96 5.52 2.61
C VAL A 22 18.49 4.18 3.09
N VAL A 23 17.70 3.40 3.83
CA VAL A 23 18.09 2.06 4.28
C VAL A 23 18.37 1.13 3.11
N GLN A 24 17.51 1.18 2.06
CA GLN A 24 17.68 0.37 0.85
C GLN A 24 18.99 0.70 0.14
N VAL A 25 19.23 1.99 -0.12
CA VAL A 25 20.49 2.44 -0.76
C VAL A 25 21.72 1.98 0.04
N ARG A 26 21.70 2.12 1.37
CA ARG A 26 22.82 1.69 2.21
C ARG A 26 23.07 0.19 2.19
N ARG A 27 22.04 -0.62 1.99
CA ARG A 27 22.13 -2.09 2.00
C ARG A 27 22.45 -2.68 0.64
N THR A 28 21.92 -2.11 -0.44
CA THR A 28 21.97 -2.71 -1.78
C THR A 28 22.68 -1.84 -2.82
N GLY A 29 22.96 -0.57 -2.52
CA GLY A 29 23.44 0.41 -3.49
C GLY A 29 22.34 0.95 -4.41
N ASP A 30 21.08 0.46 -4.28
CA ASP A 30 19.94 0.80 -5.12
C ASP A 30 18.84 1.45 -4.28
N SER A 31 18.20 2.50 -4.83
CA SER A 31 17.11 3.21 -4.15
C SER A 31 15.82 2.39 -3.99
N GLY A 32 15.64 1.37 -4.79
CA GLY A 32 14.38 0.64 -4.92
C GLY A 32 13.28 1.39 -5.67
N TRP A 33 13.54 2.60 -6.18
CA TRP A 33 12.57 3.36 -6.96
C TRP A 33 12.58 2.94 -8.42
N ARG A 34 11.45 2.40 -8.91
CA ARG A 34 11.26 1.96 -10.30
C ARG A 34 10.28 2.86 -11.07
N GLY A 35 9.70 3.85 -10.38
CA GLY A 35 8.73 4.76 -10.99
C GLY A 35 7.36 4.10 -11.20
N ILE A 36 6.58 4.71 -12.08
CA ILE A 36 5.29 4.19 -12.52
C ILE A 36 5.54 3.15 -13.62
N SER A 37 5.03 1.94 -13.40
CA SER A 37 5.19 0.83 -14.35
C SER A 37 4.37 1.03 -15.62
N GLY A 38 4.88 0.55 -16.74
CA GLY A 38 4.22 0.61 -18.04
C GLY A 38 4.33 1.98 -18.73
N ARG A 39 3.94 2.01 -20.01
CA ARG A 39 3.91 3.24 -20.81
C ARG A 39 2.68 4.09 -20.50
N PRO A 40 2.74 5.42 -20.63
CA PRO A 40 1.56 6.29 -20.47
C PRO A 40 0.34 5.77 -21.24
N GLY A 41 -0.81 5.67 -20.54
CA GLY A 41 -2.06 5.17 -21.09
C GLY A 41 -2.30 3.67 -20.93
N THR A 42 -1.32 2.87 -20.49
CA THR A 42 -1.52 1.45 -20.17
C THR A 42 -2.21 1.26 -18.81
N ARG A 43 -2.72 0.06 -18.55
CA ARG A 43 -3.38 -0.27 -17.27
C ARG A 43 -2.42 -0.17 -16.08
N GLU A 44 -1.18 -0.57 -16.29
CA GLU A 44 -0.10 -0.50 -15.31
C GLU A 44 0.21 0.95 -14.95
N TRP A 45 0.30 1.81 -15.97
CA TRP A 45 0.53 3.24 -15.76
C TRP A 45 -0.62 3.90 -14.99
N TRP A 46 -1.86 3.60 -15.35
CA TRP A 46 -3.03 4.12 -14.63
C TRP A 46 -3.10 3.64 -13.19
N ALA A 47 -2.67 2.40 -12.90
CA ALA A 47 -2.58 1.90 -11.53
C ALA A 47 -1.60 2.72 -10.68
N GLY A 48 -0.40 3.01 -11.23
CA GLY A 48 0.60 3.84 -10.56
C GLY A 48 0.17 5.30 -10.43
N ALA A 49 -0.44 5.88 -11.47
CA ALA A 49 -0.98 7.24 -11.43
C ALA A 49 -2.10 7.39 -10.40
N ALA A 50 -3.02 6.41 -10.32
CA ALA A 50 -4.07 6.38 -9.31
C ALA A 50 -3.49 6.29 -7.88
N PHE A 51 -2.42 5.53 -7.70
CA PHE A 51 -1.74 5.44 -6.41
C PHE A 51 -1.11 6.77 -6.00
N ALA A 52 -0.39 7.43 -6.92
CA ALA A 52 0.17 8.77 -6.67
C ALA A 52 -0.94 9.80 -6.37
N ALA A 53 -2.03 9.78 -7.14
CA ALA A 53 -3.18 10.65 -6.91
C ALA A 53 -3.85 10.39 -5.55
N ALA A 54 -3.92 9.13 -5.10
CA ALA A 54 -4.46 8.77 -3.79
C ALA A 54 -3.60 9.33 -2.63
N LEU A 55 -2.27 9.32 -2.76
CA LEU A 55 -1.39 9.95 -1.77
C LEU A 55 -1.61 11.47 -1.70
N VAL A 56 -1.75 12.14 -2.85
CA VAL A 56 -2.07 13.57 -2.90
C VAL A 56 -3.45 13.84 -2.27
N ALA A 57 -4.47 13.06 -2.63
CA ALA A 57 -5.82 13.19 -2.08
C ALA A 57 -5.84 12.98 -0.55
N GLY A 58 -5.00 12.08 -0.03
CA GLY A 58 -4.84 11.87 1.42
C GLY A 58 -4.36 13.10 2.19
N VAL A 59 -3.48 13.92 1.59
CA VAL A 59 -3.06 15.21 2.15
C VAL A 59 -4.17 16.25 2.03
N LEU A 60 -4.89 16.25 0.91
CA LEU A 60 -5.90 17.26 0.64
C LEU A 60 -7.06 17.23 1.64
N GLY A 61 -7.41 16.04 2.18
CA GLY A 61 -8.47 15.93 3.20
C GLY A 61 -8.22 16.86 4.40
N PRO A 62 -7.15 16.69 5.18
CA PRO A 62 -6.85 17.58 6.29
C PRO A 62 -6.49 19.01 5.85
N VAL A 63 -5.88 19.21 4.67
CA VAL A 63 -5.57 20.55 4.15
C VAL A 63 -6.86 21.33 3.89
N THR A 64 -7.85 20.77 3.23
CA THR A 64 -9.13 21.46 2.96
C THR A 64 -9.87 21.82 4.25
N ALA A 65 -9.71 21.05 5.33
CA ALA A 65 -10.25 21.40 6.63
C ALA A 65 -9.61 22.66 7.23
N THR A 66 -8.35 22.99 6.91
CA THR A 66 -7.73 24.25 7.32
C THR A 66 -8.29 25.46 6.56
N PHE A 67 -8.91 25.23 5.40
CA PHE A 67 -9.56 26.27 4.58
C PHE A 67 -11.08 26.31 4.76
N GLY A 68 -11.62 25.69 5.83
CA GLY A 68 -13.02 25.81 6.20
C GLY A 68 -13.94 24.74 5.61
N LEU A 69 -13.40 23.64 5.06
CA LEU A 69 -14.24 22.48 4.74
C LEU A 69 -14.55 21.73 6.03
N ASP A 70 -15.78 21.84 6.49
CA ASP A 70 -16.19 21.23 7.75
C ASP A 70 -16.14 19.70 7.70
N PRO A 71 -15.67 19.05 8.76
CA PRO A 71 -15.80 17.61 8.94
C PRO A 71 -17.28 17.20 9.07
N ILE A 72 -17.57 15.95 8.78
CA ILE A 72 -18.89 15.35 8.93
C ILE A 72 -19.15 15.14 10.44
N ASP A 73 -20.06 15.92 11.04
CA ASP A 73 -20.28 15.99 12.49
C ASP A 73 -20.51 14.61 13.14
N SER A 74 -21.29 13.75 12.51
CA SER A 74 -21.56 12.38 13.02
C SER A 74 -20.29 11.51 13.15
N LEU A 75 -19.20 11.86 12.48
CA LEU A 75 -17.91 11.15 12.49
C LEU A 75 -16.84 11.84 13.33
N THR A 76 -17.16 12.96 14.02
CA THR A 76 -16.19 13.75 14.80
C THR A 76 -16.28 13.52 16.31
N THR A 77 -16.91 12.43 16.74
CA THR A 77 -16.99 12.10 18.17
C THR A 77 -15.61 11.80 18.76
N PRO A 78 -15.36 12.09 20.05
CA PRO A 78 -14.07 11.79 20.69
C PRO A 78 -13.64 10.32 20.52
N LEU A 79 -14.59 9.39 20.61
CA LEU A 79 -14.31 7.96 20.40
C LEU A 79 -13.79 7.68 18.98
N VAL A 80 -14.47 8.21 17.96
CA VAL A 80 -14.03 8.06 16.54
C VAL A 80 -12.63 8.61 16.36
N GLN A 81 -12.33 9.79 16.90
CA GLN A 81 -11.03 10.41 16.78
C GLN A 81 -9.90 9.65 17.49
N ILE A 82 -10.17 9.08 18.67
CA ILE A 82 -9.20 8.23 19.38
C ILE A 82 -8.94 6.96 18.59
N VAL A 83 -10.00 6.27 18.15
CA VAL A 83 -9.88 5.04 17.35
C VAL A 83 -9.17 5.32 16.04
N ALA A 84 -9.51 6.40 15.34
CA ALA A 84 -8.86 6.79 14.08
C ALA A 84 -7.36 7.06 14.25
N SER A 85 -6.99 7.79 15.32
CA SER A 85 -5.59 8.07 15.64
C SER A 85 -4.81 6.80 15.95
N GLY A 86 -5.38 5.91 16.74
CA GLY A 86 -4.80 4.59 17.04
C GLY A 86 -4.65 3.74 15.78
N THR A 87 -5.69 3.73 14.92
CA THR A 87 -5.68 3.02 13.63
C THR A 87 -4.58 3.56 12.71
N ALA A 88 -4.42 4.89 12.60
CA ALA A 88 -3.33 5.49 11.83
C ALA A 88 -1.96 5.07 12.37
N ALA A 89 -1.74 5.13 13.68
CA ALA A 89 -0.48 4.74 14.30
C ALA A 89 -0.15 3.26 14.07
N VAL A 90 -1.13 2.37 14.22
CA VAL A 90 -0.99 0.93 13.93
C VAL A 90 -0.66 0.70 12.45
N GLY A 91 -1.35 1.38 11.54
CA GLY A 91 -1.10 1.28 10.10
C GLY A 91 0.31 1.75 9.72
N ILE A 92 0.76 2.90 10.24
CA ILE A 92 2.10 3.44 10.01
C ILE A 92 3.17 2.46 10.50
N THR A 93 3.02 1.98 11.73
CA THR A 93 3.93 1.00 12.33
C THR A 93 3.93 -0.30 11.54
N GLY A 94 2.76 -0.80 11.16
CA GLY A 94 2.59 -2.00 10.34
C GLY A 94 3.25 -1.86 8.97
N THR A 95 3.09 -0.70 8.31
CA THR A 95 3.75 -0.42 7.03
C THR A 95 5.27 -0.51 7.18
N PHE A 96 5.83 0.14 8.19
CA PHE A 96 7.28 0.11 8.43
C PHE A 96 7.80 -1.30 8.74
N LEU A 97 7.15 -2.02 9.66
CA LEU A 97 7.57 -3.37 10.04
C LEU A 97 7.50 -4.36 8.86
N THR A 98 6.45 -4.27 8.03
CA THR A 98 6.31 -5.13 6.85
C THR A 98 7.31 -4.79 5.76
N GLN A 99 7.67 -3.52 5.59
CA GLN A 99 8.76 -3.12 4.70
C GLN A 99 10.13 -3.61 5.19
N VAL A 100 10.37 -3.61 6.50
CA VAL A 100 11.59 -4.16 7.08
C VAL A 100 11.65 -5.68 6.87
N ALA A 101 10.53 -6.38 7.05
CA ALA A 101 10.41 -7.82 6.79
C ALA A 101 10.66 -8.19 5.32
N MET A 102 10.35 -7.31 4.37
CA MET A 102 10.65 -7.52 2.94
C MET A 102 12.17 -7.47 2.63
N GLY A 103 12.97 -6.90 3.52
CA GLY A 103 14.43 -6.89 3.42
C GLY A 103 14.95 -6.18 2.16
N SER A 104 15.94 -6.80 1.48
CA SER A 104 16.55 -6.30 0.24
C SER A 104 15.62 -6.34 -0.97
N SER A 105 14.57 -7.18 -0.94
CA SER A 105 13.57 -7.28 -2.01
C SER A 105 12.60 -6.08 -2.06
N TRP A 106 12.69 -5.15 -1.08
CA TRP A 106 11.80 -3.98 -1.05
C TRP A 106 12.07 -3.02 -2.21
N ARG A 107 10.99 -2.59 -2.85
CA ARG A 107 10.99 -1.59 -3.94
C ARG A 107 9.66 -0.86 -4.04
N ILE A 108 9.66 0.27 -4.74
CA ILE A 108 8.49 1.05 -5.13
C ILE A 108 8.32 0.91 -6.64
N GLY A 109 7.23 0.28 -7.06
CA GLY A 109 7.00 -0.11 -8.44
C GLY A 109 7.73 -1.40 -8.83
N VAL A 110 7.52 -1.84 -10.05
CA VAL A 110 8.18 -3.02 -10.65
C VAL A 110 9.03 -2.59 -11.84
N GLY A 111 10.24 -3.13 -11.95
CA GLY A 111 11.13 -2.89 -13.08
C GLY A 111 10.62 -3.58 -14.36
N GLU A 112 10.96 -3.01 -15.52
CA GLU A 112 10.64 -3.61 -16.82
C GLU A 112 11.66 -4.68 -17.24
N THR A 113 12.83 -4.72 -16.59
CA THR A 113 13.92 -5.64 -16.92
C THR A 113 13.84 -6.94 -16.14
N GLU A 114 13.84 -8.07 -16.85
CA GLU A 114 13.84 -9.44 -16.29
C GLU A 114 15.14 -9.79 -15.53
N THR A 115 16.14 -8.91 -15.52
CA THR A 115 17.43 -9.11 -14.86
C THR A 115 17.39 -8.90 -13.35
N GLU A 116 16.34 -8.33 -12.79
CA GLU A 116 16.18 -8.13 -11.36
C GLU A 116 15.56 -9.36 -10.69
N THR A 117 16.36 -10.39 -10.42
CA THR A 117 15.94 -11.52 -9.58
C THR A 117 15.91 -11.08 -8.12
N THR A 118 14.71 -10.79 -7.60
CA THR A 118 14.49 -10.62 -6.16
C THR A 118 13.87 -11.92 -5.61
N ASP A 119 14.29 -12.33 -4.42
CA ASP A 119 13.71 -13.50 -3.77
C ASP A 119 12.22 -13.28 -3.47
N LEU A 120 11.42 -14.33 -3.64
CA LEU A 120 10.02 -14.33 -3.24
C LEU A 120 9.92 -14.42 -1.72
N VAL A 121 9.54 -13.32 -1.07
CA VAL A 121 9.32 -13.28 0.37
C VAL A 121 7.96 -13.87 0.71
N THR A 122 7.94 -14.94 1.49
CA THR A 122 6.71 -15.68 1.87
C THR A 122 6.56 -15.89 3.38
N ASP A 123 7.52 -15.46 4.18
CA ASP A 123 7.59 -15.62 5.64
C ASP A 123 7.12 -14.36 6.40
N GLY A 124 7.11 -14.46 7.72
CA GLY A 124 6.68 -13.36 8.59
C GLY A 124 5.28 -12.82 8.22
N PRO A 125 5.09 -11.51 8.06
CA PRO A 125 3.81 -10.93 7.67
C PRO A 125 3.29 -11.43 6.32
N PHE A 126 4.19 -11.84 5.41
CA PHE A 126 3.85 -12.37 4.10
C PHE A 126 3.27 -13.80 4.17
N ALA A 127 3.52 -14.54 5.23
CA ALA A 127 2.85 -15.83 5.48
C ALA A 127 1.36 -15.65 5.83
N VAL A 128 0.96 -14.47 6.31
CA VAL A 128 -0.43 -14.18 6.72
C VAL A 128 -1.24 -13.61 5.57
N VAL A 129 -0.69 -12.61 4.86
CA VAL A 129 -1.27 -12.01 3.66
C VAL A 129 -0.19 -11.72 2.64
N ARG A 130 -0.52 -11.81 1.34
CA ARG A 130 0.47 -11.63 0.27
C ARG A 130 0.95 -10.18 0.10
N ASN A 131 0.13 -9.22 0.51
CA ASN A 131 0.42 -7.79 0.37
C ASN A 131 0.31 -7.05 1.70
N PRO A 132 1.11 -7.43 2.73
CA PRO A 132 0.97 -6.87 4.08
C PRO A 132 1.30 -5.38 4.12
N ILE A 133 2.21 -4.89 3.27
CA ILE A 133 2.53 -3.46 3.15
C ILE A 133 1.28 -2.69 2.70
N PHE A 134 0.60 -3.15 1.64
CA PHE A 134 -0.60 -2.49 1.13
C PHE A 134 -1.79 -2.61 2.08
N SER A 135 -1.90 -3.72 2.82
CA SER A 135 -2.90 -3.86 3.89
C SER A 135 -2.67 -2.81 4.99
N ALA A 136 -1.43 -2.64 5.44
CA ALA A 136 -1.07 -1.63 6.42
C ALA A 136 -1.26 -0.20 5.90
N MET A 137 -0.99 0.06 4.61
CA MET A 137 -1.28 1.34 3.96
C MET A 137 -2.78 1.66 3.94
N ALA A 138 -3.64 0.67 3.67
CA ALA A 138 -5.09 0.83 3.73
C ALA A 138 -5.56 1.18 5.16
N VAL A 139 -4.98 0.53 6.18
CA VAL A 139 -5.25 0.84 7.60
C VAL A 139 -4.78 2.25 7.94
N THR A 140 -3.58 2.66 7.50
CA THR A 140 -3.08 4.03 7.67
C THR A 140 -4.03 5.06 7.05
N GLY A 141 -4.41 4.84 5.78
CA GLY A 141 -5.32 5.73 5.05
C GLY A 141 -6.68 5.84 5.72
N ALA A 142 -7.24 4.73 6.21
CA ALA A 142 -8.49 4.74 6.96
C ALA A 142 -8.36 5.55 8.25
N GLY A 143 -7.31 5.30 9.05
CA GLY A 143 -7.04 6.07 10.27
C GLY A 143 -6.96 7.57 9.98
N LEU A 144 -6.13 7.99 9.03
CA LEU A 144 -5.94 9.40 8.69
C LEU A 144 -7.23 10.05 8.16
N ALA A 145 -8.02 9.36 7.33
CA ALA A 145 -9.27 9.88 6.79
C ALA A 145 -10.32 10.10 7.90
N PHE A 146 -10.39 9.20 8.90
CA PHE A 146 -11.32 9.34 10.01
C PHE A 146 -10.81 10.26 11.15
N MET A 147 -9.55 10.67 11.14
CA MET A 147 -9.09 11.77 12.02
C MET A 147 -9.66 13.13 11.62
N VAL A 148 -9.89 13.37 10.32
CA VAL A 148 -10.49 14.60 9.78
C VAL A 148 -11.51 14.19 8.70
N PRO A 149 -12.66 13.62 9.10
CA PRO A 149 -13.59 12.96 8.20
C PRO A 149 -14.44 13.96 7.42
N ASN A 150 -13.89 14.50 6.35
CA ASN A 150 -14.62 15.29 5.36
C ASN A 150 -14.74 14.54 4.02
N ILE A 151 -15.53 15.08 3.11
CA ILE A 151 -15.81 14.41 1.83
C ILE A 151 -14.51 14.17 1.03
N VAL A 152 -13.54 15.09 1.08
CA VAL A 152 -12.26 14.96 0.35
C VAL A 152 -11.43 13.83 0.95
N ALA A 153 -11.35 13.73 2.29
CA ALA A 153 -10.65 12.65 2.96
C ALA A 153 -11.26 11.27 2.65
N LEU A 154 -12.59 11.16 2.65
CA LEU A 154 -13.30 9.90 2.33
C LEU A 154 -13.15 9.51 0.86
N LEU A 155 -13.22 10.46 -0.06
CA LEU A 155 -12.94 10.20 -1.49
C LEU A 155 -11.47 9.80 -1.70
N GLY A 156 -10.54 10.44 -0.98
CA GLY A 156 -9.12 10.08 -0.98
C GLY A 156 -8.89 8.64 -0.48
N LEU A 157 -9.57 8.23 0.59
CA LEU A 157 -9.54 6.85 1.08
C LEU A 157 -10.11 5.88 0.05
N ALA A 158 -11.26 6.17 -0.55
CA ALA A 158 -11.85 5.33 -1.58
C ALA A 158 -10.90 5.17 -2.77
N LEU A 159 -10.30 6.27 -3.24
CA LEU A 159 -9.30 6.25 -4.31
C LEU A 159 -8.08 5.40 -3.92
N LEU A 160 -7.58 5.52 -2.67
CA LEU A 160 -6.47 4.70 -2.17
C LEU A 160 -6.81 3.21 -2.24
N LEU A 161 -7.98 2.80 -1.74
CA LEU A 161 -8.39 1.39 -1.75
C LEU A 161 -8.49 0.84 -3.19
N VAL A 162 -9.02 1.62 -4.12
CA VAL A 162 -9.06 1.26 -5.55
C VAL A 162 -7.64 1.18 -6.12
N ALA A 163 -6.81 2.18 -5.86
CA ALA A 163 -5.43 2.21 -6.35
C ALA A 163 -4.60 1.02 -5.86
N LEU A 164 -4.72 0.64 -4.57
CA LEU A 164 -4.05 -0.54 -4.01
C LEU A 164 -4.53 -1.83 -4.69
N GLN A 165 -5.83 -1.97 -4.97
CA GLN A 165 -6.37 -3.11 -5.70
C GLN A 165 -5.83 -3.18 -7.13
N LEU A 166 -5.77 -2.05 -7.83
CA LEU A 166 -5.22 -1.97 -9.19
C LEU A 166 -3.73 -2.29 -9.18
N GLN A 167 -2.96 -1.69 -8.27
CA GLN A 167 -1.51 -1.91 -8.16
C GLN A 167 -1.19 -3.40 -7.99
N VAL A 168 -1.90 -4.09 -7.09
CA VAL A 168 -1.66 -5.52 -6.86
C VAL A 168 -2.09 -6.36 -8.05
N ARG A 169 -3.30 -6.14 -8.58
CA ARG A 169 -3.87 -7.03 -9.61
C ARG A 169 -3.29 -6.83 -10.98
N VAL A 170 -2.91 -5.60 -11.32
CA VAL A 170 -2.46 -5.23 -12.66
C VAL A 170 -0.94 -5.21 -12.76
N VAL A 171 -0.25 -4.85 -11.68
CA VAL A 171 1.21 -4.66 -11.68
C VAL A 171 1.92 -5.79 -10.94
N GLU A 172 1.69 -5.92 -9.61
CA GLU A 172 2.48 -6.79 -8.75
C GLU A 172 2.25 -8.29 -9.02
N GLU A 173 0.99 -8.76 -9.00
CA GLU A 173 0.70 -10.19 -9.19
C GLU A 173 1.13 -10.71 -10.58
N PRO A 174 0.90 -10.00 -11.71
CA PRO A 174 1.42 -10.43 -13.01
C PRO A 174 2.95 -10.45 -13.06
N TYR A 175 3.61 -9.46 -12.46
CA TYR A 175 5.07 -9.42 -12.38
C TYR A 175 5.61 -10.62 -11.58
N LEU A 176 5.11 -10.86 -10.36
CA LEU A 176 5.56 -11.94 -9.50
C LEU A 176 5.31 -13.32 -10.12
N ARG A 177 4.22 -13.48 -10.89
CA ARG A 177 3.97 -14.72 -11.65
C ARG A 177 4.99 -14.95 -12.76
N ARG A 178 5.39 -13.88 -13.48
CA ARG A 178 6.44 -14.01 -14.50
C ARG A 178 7.78 -14.37 -13.89
N MET A 179 8.13 -13.73 -12.76
CA MET A 179 9.43 -13.91 -12.12
C MET A 179 9.57 -15.24 -11.37
N HIS A 180 8.53 -15.70 -10.68
CA HIS A 180 8.61 -16.85 -9.76
C HIS A 180 7.78 -18.06 -10.20
N GLY A 181 7.02 -17.96 -11.30
CA GLY A 181 6.31 -19.08 -11.91
C GLY A 181 5.45 -19.89 -10.94
N ALA A 182 5.71 -21.19 -10.87
CA ALA A 182 4.94 -22.14 -10.06
C ALA A 182 4.97 -21.83 -8.57
N SER A 183 6.11 -21.38 -8.02
CA SER A 183 6.26 -21.04 -6.60
C SER A 183 5.31 -19.92 -6.18
N TYR A 184 5.12 -18.90 -7.04
CA TYR A 184 4.17 -17.83 -6.75
C TYR A 184 2.71 -18.31 -6.88
N VAL A 185 2.40 -19.18 -7.82
CA VAL A 185 1.06 -19.79 -7.96
C VAL A 185 0.68 -20.60 -6.72
N GLU A 186 1.61 -21.37 -6.17
CA GLU A 186 1.41 -22.12 -4.93
C GLU A 186 1.19 -21.19 -3.73
N TYR A 187 1.99 -20.14 -3.63
CA TYR A 187 1.83 -19.09 -2.62
C TYR A 187 0.46 -18.39 -2.73
N GLN A 188 -0.01 -18.08 -3.95
CA GLN A 188 -1.34 -17.50 -4.18
C GLN A 188 -2.50 -18.44 -3.77
N ALA A 189 -2.30 -19.75 -3.86
CA ALA A 189 -3.30 -20.71 -3.43
C ALA A 189 -3.36 -20.86 -1.90
N ALA A 190 -2.23 -20.67 -1.22
CA ALA A 190 -2.11 -20.85 0.23
C ALA A 190 -2.49 -19.60 1.01
N VAL A 191 -2.10 -18.39 0.55
CA VAL A 191 -2.16 -17.15 1.32
C VAL A 191 -3.16 -16.16 0.72
N GLY A 192 -3.90 -15.44 1.56
CA GLY A 192 -4.87 -14.41 1.15
C GLY A 192 -4.19 -13.15 0.59
N ARG A 193 -4.94 -12.33 -0.19
CA ARG A 193 -4.34 -11.15 -0.86
C ARG A 193 -4.05 -10.00 0.10
N PHE A 194 -5.06 -9.48 0.80
CA PHE A 194 -4.98 -8.36 1.74
C PHE A 194 -5.46 -8.71 3.14
N LEU A 195 -6.30 -9.73 3.24
CA LEU A 195 -6.83 -10.28 4.47
C LEU A 195 -6.52 -11.77 4.52
N PRO A 196 -6.30 -12.34 5.72
CA PRO A 196 -6.09 -13.79 5.86
C PRO A 196 -7.19 -14.56 5.14
N TRP A 197 -6.81 -15.58 4.37
CA TRP A 197 -7.67 -16.49 3.60
C TRP A 197 -8.50 -15.84 2.47
N LEU A 198 -8.70 -14.52 2.48
CA LEU A 198 -9.50 -13.83 1.45
C LEU A 198 -8.69 -13.58 0.18
N GLY A 199 -9.25 -13.92 -0.99
CA GLY A 199 -8.58 -13.70 -2.28
C GLY A 199 -7.51 -14.74 -2.62
N ARG A 200 -7.56 -15.94 -2.01
CA ARG A 200 -6.81 -17.11 -2.47
C ARG A 200 -7.23 -17.48 -3.89
N GLN A 201 -6.28 -17.90 -4.70
CA GLN A 201 -6.58 -18.34 -6.06
C GLN A 201 -6.58 -19.89 -6.08
N ARG A 202 -7.69 -20.49 -6.53
CA ARG A 202 -7.74 -21.94 -6.70
C ARG A 202 -6.70 -22.36 -7.72
N ARG A 203 -5.96 -23.43 -7.43
CA ARG A 203 -5.11 -24.11 -8.39
C ARG A 203 -6.00 -24.49 -9.59
N SER A 204 -5.77 -23.92 -10.76
CA SER A 204 -6.36 -24.44 -11.99
C SER A 204 -5.65 -25.78 -12.25
N LEU A 205 -6.26 -26.87 -11.86
CA LEU A 205 -5.89 -28.19 -12.36
C LEU A 205 -6.19 -28.12 -13.87
N LYS A 206 -5.17 -27.85 -14.69
CA LYS A 206 -5.25 -28.25 -16.09
C LYS A 206 -5.34 -29.76 -16.08
N THR A 207 -6.56 -30.28 -16.20
CA THR A 207 -6.82 -31.68 -16.58
C THR A 207 -6.19 -31.83 -17.95
N GLY A 208 -5.01 -32.44 -18.00
CA GLY A 208 -4.41 -32.88 -19.23
C GLY A 208 -5.32 -33.97 -19.82
N ALA A 209 -5.87 -33.72 -20.97
CA ALA A 209 -6.38 -34.70 -21.89
C ALA A 209 -5.37 -34.81 -23.02
#